data_36d81cb4e223f7b22178aa7732aaa9d7
#
_entry.id   36d81cb4e223f7b22178aa7732aaa9d7
#
_cell.length_a   1.000
_cell.length_b   1.000
_cell.length_c   1.000
_cell.angle_alpha   90.00
_cell.angle_beta   90.00
_cell.angle_gamma   90.00
#
_symmetry.space_group_name_H-M   'P 1'
#
loop_
_entity.id
_entity.type
_entity.pdbx_description
1 polymer ?
#
loop_
_entity_poly.entity_id
_entity_poly.type
_entity_poly.pdbx_seq_one_letter_code
_entity_poly.pdbx_strand_id
1 'polypeptide(L)'
;MKTAIVFGATSGIGKEISELLLKDGYKVAITGRRLEKLEALKNQYSNQVYIAQNDIQKVDEVEKVFNDILKEFTTIDLIIQSSGVGHINPTLAWDKEEETIFTNVVGVTKLYDLSFNLFREQGFGHLVGITSIASIRGNRGAPAYFSSKAYQKAYLESLYMKTKTIKSNKVFITDIRPGFVDTAMALGEGVFWMVSLEKATKQIYTAIKKKKRVAYISKRWRLIAFILKIAPASLLKKMI
;
A
#
# COMPACT_ATOMS: atom_id res chain seq x y z
N MET A 1 -3.20 15.87 -18.40
CA MET A 1 -2.92 15.87 -16.93
C MET A 1 -2.93 14.41 -16.48
N LYS A 2 -1.95 13.98 -15.67
CA LYS A 2 -1.91 12.60 -15.16
C LYS A 2 -2.93 12.42 -14.03
N THR A 3 -3.42 11.20 -13.89
CA THR A 3 -4.44 10.82 -12.93
C THR A 3 -3.96 9.71 -12.00
N ALA A 4 -4.39 9.78 -10.74
CA ALA A 4 -4.03 8.75 -9.77
C ALA A 4 -5.21 8.42 -8.83
N ILE A 5 -5.21 7.19 -8.30
CA ILE A 5 -6.07 6.79 -7.19
C ILE A 5 -5.17 6.40 -6.00
N VAL A 6 -5.48 6.91 -4.82
CA VAL A 6 -4.80 6.53 -3.58
C VAL A 6 -5.79 5.96 -2.58
N PHE A 7 -5.72 4.66 -2.35
CA PHE A 7 -6.50 3.99 -1.32
C PHE A 7 -5.78 4.09 0.03
N GLY A 8 -6.49 4.55 1.07
CA GLY A 8 -5.91 4.79 2.39
C GLY A 8 -5.22 6.15 2.54
N ALA A 9 -5.82 7.20 1.96
CA ALA A 9 -5.26 8.56 1.93
C ALA A 9 -5.59 9.42 3.15
N THR A 10 -6.23 8.89 4.19
CA THR A 10 -6.67 9.69 5.36
C THR A 10 -5.57 9.98 6.39
N SER A 11 -4.41 9.31 6.29
CA SER A 11 -3.26 9.53 7.20
C SER A 11 -1.97 8.89 6.66
N GLY A 12 -0.86 9.16 7.33
CA GLY A 12 0.42 8.50 7.11
C GLY A 12 0.90 8.55 5.67
N ILE A 13 1.46 7.44 5.19
CA ILE A 13 2.07 7.34 3.87
C ILE A 13 1.10 7.71 2.74
N GLY A 14 -0.16 7.23 2.81
CA GLY A 14 -1.15 7.48 1.77
C GLY A 14 -1.50 8.96 1.64
N LYS A 15 -1.67 9.67 2.77
CA LYS A 15 -1.93 11.11 2.78
C LYS A 15 -0.76 11.89 2.17
N GLU A 16 0.44 11.70 2.68
CA GLU A 16 1.63 12.42 2.22
C GLU A 16 1.95 12.18 0.74
N ILE A 17 1.75 10.94 0.25
CA ILE A 17 1.92 10.65 -1.18
C ILE A 17 0.86 11.35 -2.02
N SER A 18 -0.39 11.41 -1.55
CA SER A 18 -1.45 12.15 -2.25
C SER A 18 -1.07 13.62 -2.42
N GLU A 19 -0.55 14.26 -1.36
CA GLU A 19 -0.08 15.64 -1.43
C GLU A 19 1.12 15.83 -2.39
N LEU A 20 2.06 14.89 -2.42
CA LEU A 20 3.17 14.93 -3.37
C LEU A 20 2.70 14.79 -4.83
N LEU A 21 1.71 13.92 -5.09
CA LEU A 21 1.10 13.78 -6.41
C LEU A 21 0.39 15.06 -6.85
N LEU A 22 -0.40 15.67 -5.95
CA LEU A 22 -1.11 16.93 -6.20
C LEU A 22 -0.14 18.08 -6.52
N LYS A 23 0.95 18.20 -5.74
CA LYS A 23 2.03 19.18 -5.99
C LYS A 23 2.75 18.94 -7.33
N ASP A 24 2.80 17.69 -7.82
CA ASP A 24 3.38 17.31 -9.13
C ASP A 24 2.35 17.40 -10.28
N GLY A 25 1.17 18.00 -10.03
CA GLY A 25 0.14 18.31 -11.03
C GLY A 25 -0.76 17.13 -11.43
N TYR A 26 -0.86 16.10 -10.60
CA TYR A 26 -1.84 15.02 -10.81
C TYR A 26 -3.25 15.47 -10.41
N LYS A 27 -4.27 14.94 -11.09
CA LYS A 27 -5.63 14.85 -10.56
C LYS A 27 -5.72 13.55 -9.77
N VAL A 28 -6.14 13.61 -8.51
CA VAL A 28 -6.05 12.46 -7.59
C VAL A 28 -7.41 12.13 -6.99
N ALA A 29 -7.86 10.89 -7.16
CA ALA A 29 -8.93 10.34 -6.34
C ALA A 29 -8.33 9.80 -5.03
N ILE A 30 -8.81 10.28 -3.90
CA ILE A 30 -8.38 9.86 -2.57
C ILE A 30 -9.50 9.12 -1.86
N THR A 31 -9.18 7.97 -1.26
CA THR A 31 -10.18 7.18 -0.56
C THR A 31 -9.75 6.80 0.85
N GLY A 32 -10.73 6.53 1.71
CA GLY A 32 -10.53 6.06 3.07
C GLY A 32 -11.80 6.12 3.90
N ARG A 33 -11.75 5.63 5.14
CA ARG A 33 -12.92 5.54 6.03
C ARG A 33 -13.35 6.88 6.63
N ARG A 34 -12.41 7.80 6.86
CA ARG A 34 -12.63 9.07 7.58
C ARG A 34 -12.89 10.19 6.59
N LEU A 35 -14.18 10.48 6.35
CA LEU A 35 -14.61 11.46 5.37
C LEU A 35 -14.06 12.86 5.66
N GLU A 36 -14.06 13.28 6.92
CA GLU A 36 -13.56 14.59 7.37
C GLU A 36 -12.08 14.82 6.99
N LYS A 37 -11.28 13.76 6.95
CA LYS A 37 -9.87 13.84 6.53
C LYS A 37 -9.71 13.96 5.02
N LEU A 38 -10.62 13.36 4.26
CA LEU A 38 -10.64 13.49 2.79
C LEU A 38 -11.10 14.90 2.39
N GLU A 39 -12.12 15.44 3.06
CA GLU A 39 -12.63 16.78 2.85
C GLU A 39 -11.56 17.85 3.15
N ALA A 40 -10.79 17.68 4.21
CA ALA A 40 -9.69 18.58 4.53
C ALA A 40 -8.65 18.66 3.39
N LEU A 41 -8.30 17.53 2.77
CA LEU A 41 -7.41 17.50 1.59
C LEU A 41 -8.09 18.14 0.36
N LYS A 42 -9.37 17.86 0.13
CA LYS A 42 -10.13 18.47 -0.97
C LYS A 42 -10.19 19.96 -0.84
N ASN A 43 -10.44 20.49 0.35
CA ASN A 43 -10.48 21.95 0.60
C ASN A 43 -9.14 22.62 0.31
N GLN A 44 -8.03 21.94 0.57
CA GLN A 44 -6.69 22.47 0.31
C GLN A 44 -6.30 22.47 -1.19
N TYR A 45 -6.78 21.48 -1.97
CA TYR A 45 -6.37 21.27 -3.36
C TYR A 45 -7.53 21.31 -4.37
N SER A 46 -8.74 21.68 -3.90
CA SER A 46 -9.96 21.98 -4.69
C SER A 46 -10.18 21.06 -5.93
N ASN A 47 -9.96 21.62 -7.12
CA ASN A 47 -10.32 20.99 -8.40
C ASN A 47 -9.43 19.79 -8.81
N GLN A 48 -8.34 19.54 -8.08
CA GLN A 48 -7.44 18.40 -8.37
C GLN A 48 -7.82 17.14 -7.60
N VAL A 49 -8.73 17.24 -6.61
CA VAL A 49 -9.06 16.13 -5.70
C VAL A 49 -10.49 15.68 -5.88
N TYR A 50 -10.66 14.40 -6.20
CA TYR A 50 -11.91 13.67 -6.04
C TYR A 50 -11.86 12.86 -4.74
N ILE A 51 -12.90 12.91 -3.93
CA ILE A 51 -12.98 12.14 -2.67
C ILE A 51 -14.04 11.06 -2.78
N ALA A 52 -13.73 9.88 -2.22
CA ALA A 52 -14.71 8.81 -2.07
C ALA A 52 -14.50 8.09 -0.71
N GLN A 53 -15.52 8.13 0.14
CA GLN A 53 -15.46 7.35 1.37
C GLN A 53 -15.51 5.87 1.03
N ASN A 54 -14.60 5.08 1.63
CA ASN A 54 -14.49 3.66 1.35
C ASN A 54 -13.92 2.91 2.56
N ASP A 55 -14.56 1.81 2.91
CA ASP A 55 -14.00 0.79 3.80
C ASP A 55 -13.63 -0.45 2.97
N ILE A 56 -12.34 -0.74 2.86
CA ILE A 56 -11.87 -1.85 1.99
C ILE A 56 -12.24 -3.24 2.53
N GLN A 57 -12.74 -3.36 3.75
CA GLN A 57 -13.29 -4.62 4.28
C GLN A 57 -14.61 -4.98 3.59
N LYS A 58 -15.33 -3.98 3.11
CA LYS A 58 -16.62 -4.14 2.42
C LYS A 58 -16.40 -4.27 0.92
N VAL A 59 -16.15 -5.48 0.47
CA VAL A 59 -15.68 -5.79 -0.89
C VAL A 59 -16.60 -5.26 -1.98
N ASP A 60 -17.92 -5.33 -1.78
CA ASP A 60 -18.90 -4.82 -2.72
C ASP A 60 -18.87 -3.28 -2.83
N GLU A 61 -18.67 -2.59 -1.68
CA GLU A 61 -18.50 -1.14 -1.68
C GLU A 61 -17.19 -0.72 -2.40
N VAL A 62 -16.12 -1.51 -2.27
CA VAL A 62 -14.85 -1.26 -2.97
C VAL A 62 -15.05 -1.21 -4.48
N GLU A 63 -15.76 -2.18 -5.05
CA GLU A 63 -16.02 -2.22 -6.50
C GLU A 63 -16.89 -1.05 -6.96
N LYS A 64 -17.94 -0.73 -6.20
CA LYS A 64 -18.79 0.42 -6.48
C LYS A 64 -17.99 1.72 -6.51
N VAL A 65 -17.23 1.97 -5.45
CA VAL A 65 -16.39 3.19 -5.31
C VAL A 65 -15.34 3.25 -6.43
N PHE A 66 -14.72 2.13 -6.77
CA PHE A 66 -13.77 2.04 -7.87
C PHE A 66 -14.42 2.45 -9.21
N ASN A 67 -15.59 1.91 -9.51
CA ASN A 67 -16.33 2.22 -10.73
C ASN A 67 -16.82 3.67 -10.75
N ASP A 68 -17.25 4.24 -9.62
CA ASP A 68 -17.63 5.65 -9.53
C ASP A 68 -16.43 6.58 -9.79
N ILE A 69 -15.24 6.25 -9.28
CA ILE A 69 -14.02 6.98 -9.62
C ILE A 69 -13.72 6.92 -11.13
N LEU A 70 -13.94 5.77 -11.79
CA LEU A 70 -13.69 5.64 -13.22
C LEU A 70 -14.64 6.45 -14.10
N LYS A 71 -15.82 6.84 -13.60
CA LYS A 71 -16.72 7.78 -14.29
C LYS A 71 -16.17 9.21 -14.32
N GLU A 72 -15.39 9.58 -13.29
CA GLU A 72 -14.77 10.91 -13.16
C GLU A 72 -13.42 11.04 -13.90
N PHE A 73 -12.78 9.90 -14.18
CA PHE A 73 -11.45 9.86 -14.77
C PHE A 73 -11.47 8.96 -16.01
N THR A 74 -11.23 9.52 -17.18
CA THR A 74 -11.22 8.77 -18.44
C THR A 74 -10.16 7.66 -18.45
N THR A 75 -9.01 7.89 -17.82
CA THR A 75 -7.91 6.94 -17.70
C THR A 75 -7.21 7.11 -16.35
N ILE A 76 -6.56 6.06 -15.87
CA ILE A 76 -5.79 6.09 -14.63
C ILE A 76 -4.33 5.73 -14.92
N ASP A 77 -3.40 6.65 -14.60
CA ASP A 77 -1.96 6.41 -14.77
C ASP A 77 -1.34 5.66 -13.60
N LEU A 78 -1.88 5.85 -12.36
CA LEU A 78 -1.27 5.35 -11.14
C LEU A 78 -2.34 4.96 -10.12
N ILE A 79 -2.22 3.76 -9.56
CA ILE A 79 -3.01 3.33 -8.39
C ILE A 79 -2.08 2.97 -7.26
N ILE A 80 -2.29 3.58 -6.08
CA ILE A 80 -1.52 3.30 -4.87
C ILE A 80 -2.44 2.68 -3.82
N GLN A 81 -2.15 1.46 -3.45
CA GLN A 81 -2.79 0.76 -2.35
C GLN A 81 -1.95 0.98 -1.08
N SER A 82 -2.42 1.86 -0.20
CA SER A 82 -1.79 2.21 1.09
C SER A 82 -2.67 1.89 2.30
N SER A 83 -3.90 1.41 2.07
CA SER A 83 -4.76 0.97 3.17
C SER A 83 -4.16 -0.27 3.83
N GLY A 84 -4.27 -0.33 5.15
CA GLY A 84 -3.85 -1.49 5.91
C GLY A 84 -4.00 -1.24 7.40
N VAL A 85 -4.10 -2.31 8.15
CA VAL A 85 -4.10 -2.30 9.62
C VAL A 85 -3.06 -3.29 10.14
N GLY A 86 -2.65 -3.10 11.39
CA GLY A 86 -1.74 -4.03 12.06
C GLY A 86 -1.92 -3.92 13.56
N HIS A 87 -2.05 -5.06 14.20
CA HIS A 87 -2.21 -5.18 15.65
C HIS A 87 -1.08 -6.01 16.23
N ILE A 88 -0.57 -5.58 17.40
CA ILE A 88 0.19 -6.46 18.27
C ILE A 88 -0.83 -7.34 18.97
N ASN A 89 -0.73 -8.65 18.80
CA ASN A 89 -1.72 -9.62 19.23
C ASN A 89 -1.08 -10.91 19.77
N PRO A 90 -0.40 -10.82 20.93
CA PRO A 90 0.31 -11.98 21.50
C PRO A 90 -0.65 -13.06 22.02
N THR A 91 -1.90 -12.71 22.30
CA THR A 91 -2.94 -13.62 22.79
C THR A 91 -3.81 -14.24 21.70
N LEU A 92 -3.57 -13.90 20.44
CA LEU A 92 -4.36 -14.34 19.27
C LEU A 92 -5.87 -14.01 19.41
N ALA A 93 -6.19 -12.83 19.93
CA ALA A 93 -7.57 -12.33 19.98
C ALA A 93 -8.13 -12.26 18.54
N TRP A 94 -9.23 -12.99 18.31
CA TRP A 94 -9.76 -13.23 16.97
C TRP A 94 -10.19 -11.96 16.23
N ASP A 95 -10.81 -11.02 16.93
CA ASP A 95 -11.22 -9.73 16.39
C ASP A 95 -10.09 -8.97 15.69
N LYS A 96 -8.89 -8.99 16.26
CA LYS A 96 -7.68 -8.36 15.68
C LYS A 96 -7.13 -9.13 14.48
N GLU A 97 -7.14 -10.46 14.56
CA GLU A 97 -6.73 -11.31 13.42
C GLU A 97 -7.71 -11.11 12.26
N GLU A 98 -9.02 -11.17 12.55
CA GLU A 98 -10.09 -11.00 11.58
C GLU A 98 -10.02 -9.64 10.88
N GLU A 99 -9.94 -8.52 11.63
CA GLU A 99 -9.79 -7.19 11.05
C GLU A 99 -8.57 -7.11 10.11
N THR A 100 -7.45 -7.70 10.56
CA THR A 100 -6.23 -7.71 9.77
C THR A 100 -6.39 -8.51 8.48
N ILE A 101 -7.04 -9.68 8.53
CA ILE A 101 -7.28 -10.54 7.37
C ILE A 101 -8.23 -9.85 6.40
N PHE A 102 -9.38 -9.36 6.87
CA PHE A 102 -10.36 -8.72 5.98
C PHE A 102 -9.79 -7.46 5.33
N THR A 103 -9.06 -6.63 6.08
CA THR A 103 -8.43 -5.43 5.51
C THR A 103 -7.27 -5.76 4.58
N ASN A 104 -6.24 -6.48 5.10
CA ASN A 104 -4.95 -6.60 4.42
C ASN A 104 -4.92 -7.74 3.39
N VAL A 105 -5.83 -8.71 3.46
CA VAL A 105 -5.90 -9.82 2.51
C VAL A 105 -7.10 -9.63 1.60
N VAL A 106 -8.31 -9.73 2.12
CA VAL A 106 -9.53 -9.75 1.30
C VAL A 106 -9.71 -8.43 0.54
N GLY A 107 -9.78 -7.30 1.26
CA GLY A 107 -9.98 -5.98 0.65
C GLY A 107 -8.84 -5.56 -0.28
N VAL A 108 -7.58 -5.82 0.14
CA VAL A 108 -6.41 -5.52 -0.71
C VAL A 108 -6.39 -6.37 -1.98
N THR A 109 -6.77 -7.65 -1.92
CA THR A 109 -6.87 -8.50 -3.10
C THR A 109 -7.88 -7.94 -4.10
N LYS A 110 -9.07 -7.55 -3.62
CA LYS A 110 -10.08 -6.94 -4.49
C LYS A 110 -9.56 -5.68 -5.18
N LEU A 111 -8.86 -4.81 -4.44
CA LEU A 111 -8.26 -3.60 -5.02
C LEU A 111 -7.17 -3.93 -6.05
N TYR A 112 -6.33 -4.93 -5.80
CA TYR A 112 -5.31 -5.35 -6.76
C TYR A 112 -5.92 -5.92 -8.03
N ASP A 113 -6.98 -6.74 -7.91
CA ASP A 113 -7.67 -7.33 -9.05
C ASP A 113 -8.33 -6.27 -9.93
N LEU A 114 -9.09 -5.36 -9.35
CA LEU A 114 -9.71 -4.24 -10.06
C LEU A 114 -8.65 -3.38 -10.76
N SER A 115 -7.57 -3.03 -10.05
CA SER A 115 -6.49 -2.20 -10.58
C SER A 115 -5.74 -2.88 -11.73
N PHE A 116 -5.42 -4.15 -11.58
CA PHE A 116 -4.70 -4.90 -12.61
C PHE A 116 -5.54 -5.10 -13.86
N ASN A 117 -6.83 -5.44 -13.70
CA ASN A 117 -7.75 -5.61 -14.81
C ASN A 117 -7.94 -4.29 -15.58
N LEU A 118 -8.13 -3.17 -14.88
CA LEU A 118 -8.17 -1.85 -15.51
C LEU A 118 -6.92 -1.59 -16.36
N PHE A 119 -5.73 -1.79 -15.79
CA PHE A 119 -4.48 -1.53 -16.52
C PHE A 119 -4.24 -2.51 -17.67
N ARG A 120 -4.71 -3.74 -17.54
CA ARG A 120 -4.70 -4.70 -18.65
C ARG A 120 -5.57 -4.23 -19.82
N GLU A 121 -6.76 -3.71 -19.55
CA GLU A 121 -7.70 -3.19 -20.54
C GLU A 121 -7.21 -1.87 -21.15
N GLN A 122 -6.72 -0.94 -20.33
CA GLN A 122 -6.10 0.31 -20.82
C GLN A 122 -4.83 0.07 -21.64
N GLY A 123 -4.12 -1.04 -21.42
CA GLY A 123 -2.81 -1.31 -21.98
C GLY A 123 -1.68 -0.51 -21.34
N PHE A 124 -1.92 0.29 -20.31
CA PHE A 124 -0.92 1.04 -19.55
C PHE A 124 -1.37 1.31 -18.12
N GLY A 125 -0.44 1.60 -17.23
CA GLY A 125 -0.69 2.01 -15.85
C GLY A 125 0.39 1.53 -14.89
N HIS A 126 0.31 1.99 -13.64
CA HIS A 126 1.26 1.65 -12.61
C HIS A 126 0.53 1.32 -11.29
N LEU A 127 0.56 0.06 -10.88
CA LEU A 127 0.05 -0.39 -9.59
C LEU A 127 1.18 -0.39 -8.56
N VAL A 128 0.94 0.27 -7.43
CA VAL A 128 1.86 0.35 -6.30
C VAL A 128 1.20 -0.20 -5.04
N GLY A 129 1.80 -1.20 -4.44
CA GLY A 129 1.38 -1.72 -3.13
C GLY A 129 2.34 -1.31 -2.02
N ILE A 130 1.81 -0.78 -0.94
CA ILE A 130 2.59 -0.50 0.28
C ILE A 130 2.53 -1.74 1.18
N THR A 131 3.54 -2.60 1.05
CA THR A 131 3.67 -3.80 1.88
C THR A 131 4.42 -3.48 3.19
N SER A 132 5.49 -4.18 3.51
CA SER A 132 6.33 -3.91 4.69
C SER A 132 7.58 -4.79 4.65
N ILE A 133 8.58 -4.44 5.46
CA ILE A 133 9.65 -5.37 5.86
C ILE A 133 9.08 -6.61 6.59
N ALA A 134 7.94 -6.48 7.26
CA ALA A 134 7.21 -7.59 7.88
C ALA A 134 6.82 -8.69 6.89
N SER A 135 6.80 -8.42 5.58
CA SER A 135 6.52 -9.41 4.53
C SER A 135 7.61 -10.50 4.37
N ILE A 136 8.72 -10.39 5.08
CA ILE A 136 9.89 -11.26 4.88
C ILE A 136 9.85 -12.49 5.79
N ARG A 137 9.34 -12.34 7.02
CA ARG A 137 9.27 -13.42 8.02
C ARG A 137 8.05 -13.26 8.92
N GLY A 138 7.57 -14.36 9.50
CA GLY A 138 6.58 -14.33 10.57
C GLY A 138 7.13 -13.71 11.85
N ASN A 139 6.26 -13.24 12.73
CA ASN A 139 6.59 -12.68 14.04
C ASN A 139 5.55 -13.11 15.07
N ARG A 140 6.00 -13.50 16.28
CA ARG A 140 5.13 -13.99 17.35
C ARG A 140 4.17 -12.94 17.92
N GLY A 141 4.53 -11.67 17.82
CA GLY A 141 3.75 -10.57 18.40
C GLY A 141 2.59 -10.09 17.51
N ALA A 142 2.59 -10.43 16.20
CA ALA A 142 1.56 -9.96 15.26
C ALA A 142 1.38 -10.93 14.07
N PRO A 143 0.93 -12.18 14.30
CA PRO A 143 0.90 -13.22 13.28
C PRO A 143 0.11 -12.84 12.03
N ALA A 144 -1.14 -12.37 12.15
CA ALA A 144 -1.96 -11.97 11.01
C ALA A 144 -1.31 -10.83 10.21
N TYR A 145 -0.76 -9.82 10.90
CA TYR A 145 -0.12 -8.69 10.20
C TYR A 145 1.06 -9.15 9.33
N PHE A 146 2.02 -9.90 9.91
CA PHE A 146 3.18 -10.37 9.16
C PHE A 146 2.80 -11.31 8.02
N SER A 147 1.87 -12.23 8.28
CA SER A 147 1.33 -13.15 7.26
C SER A 147 0.61 -12.41 6.15
N SER A 148 -0.22 -11.41 6.48
CA SER A 148 -0.92 -10.59 5.48
C SER A 148 0.04 -9.79 4.59
N LYS A 149 1.12 -9.26 5.15
CA LYS A 149 2.15 -8.56 4.37
C LYS A 149 2.97 -9.52 3.48
N ALA A 150 3.22 -10.75 3.94
CA ALA A 150 3.82 -11.79 3.11
C ALA A 150 2.91 -12.20 1.94
N TYR A 151 1.60 -12.33 2.18
CA TYR A 151 0.60 -12.54 1.14
C TYR A 151 0.63 -11.41 0.11
N GLN A 152 0.54 -10.14 0.53
CA GLN A 152 0.56 -8.98 -0.38
C GLN A 152 1.81 -8.95 -1.24
N LYS A 153 2.99 -9.26 -0.66
CA LYS A 153 4.26 -9.36 -1.39
C LYS A 153 4.19 -10.42 -2.49
N ALA A 154 3.72 -11.62 -2.16
CA ALA A 154 3.62 -12.73 -3.11
C ALA A 154 2.59 -12.42 -4.21
N TYR A 155 1.47 -11.79 -3.85
CA TYR A 155 0.44 -11.40 -4.80
C TYR A 155 0.94 -10.36 -5.82
N LEU A 156 1.62 -9.28 -5.37
CA LEU A 156 2.25 -8.29 -6.26
C LEU A 156 3.33 -8.90 -7.16
N GLU A 157 4.06 -9.91 -6.66
CA GLU A 157 5.02 -10.67 -7.48
C GLU A 157 4.31 -11.46 -8.59
N SER A 158 3.21 -12.11 -8.28
CA SER A 158 2.39 -12.83 -9.26
C SER A 158 1.79 -11.88 -10.30
N LEU A 159 1.27 -10.71 -9.89
CA LEU A 159 0.80 -9.69 -10.81
C LEU A 159 1.92 -9.16 -11.71
N TYR A 160 3.13 -8.96 -11.18
CA TYR A 160 4.28 -8.59 -11.98
C TYR A 160 4.60 -9.63 -13.05
N MET A 161 4.60 -10.92 -12.72
CA MET A 161 4.78 -11.99 -13.70
C MET A 161 3.66 -11.96 -14.76
N LYS A 162 2.44 -11.68 -14.32
CA LYS A 162 1.26 -11.58 -15.18
C LYS A 162 1.34 -10.41 -16.19
N THR A 163 2.13 -9.35 -15.92
CA THR A 163 2.31 -8.25 -16.89
C THR A 163 2.89 -8.70 -18.22
N LYS A 164 3.63 -9.82 -18.25
CA LYS A 164 4.17 -10.40 -19.49
C LYS A 164 3.09 -10.82 -20.49
N THR A 165 1.86 -11.04 -20.05
CA THR A 165 0.72 -11.37 -20.93
C THR A 165 0.11 -10.13 -21.58
N ILE A 166 0.53 -8.93 -21.19
CA ILE A 166 0.02 -7.65 -21.71
C ILE A 166 0.95 -7.17 -22.81
N LYS A 167 0.40 -7.04 -24.03
CA LYS A 167 1.19 -6.72 -25.25
C LYS A 167 1.93 -5.39 -25.18
N SER A 168 1.43 -4.41 -24.43
CA SER A 168 1.94 -3.02 -24.49
C SER A 168 3.25 -2.78 -23.75
N ASN A 169 3.69 -3.66 -22.85
CA ASN A 169 4.84 -3.47 -21.95
C ASN A 169 4.80 -2.15 -21.14
N LYS A 170 3.62 -1.51 -20.99
CA LYS A 170 3.45 -0.23 -20.30
C LYS A 170 2.71 -0.36 -18.95
N VAL A 171 2.49 -1.58 -18.49
CA VAL A 171 1.93 -1.86 -17.15
C VAL A 171 3.05 -2.19 -16.16
N PHE A 172 3.10 -1.44 -15.06
CA PHE A 172 4.16 -1.55 -14.05
C PHE A 172 3.58 -1.94 -12.70
N ILE A 173 4.31 -2.76 -11.97
CA ILE A 173 3.97 -3.17 -10.60
C ILE A 173 5.14 -2.82 -9.68
N THR A 174 4.86 -2.08 -8.61
CA THR A 174 5.87 -1.71 -7.60
C THR A 174 5.44 -2.22 -6.22
N ASP A 175 6.32 -2.96 -5.57
CA ASP A 175 6.20 -3.39 -4.19
C ASP A 175 7.09 -2.50 -3.30
N ILE A 176 6.47 -1.61 -2.54
CA ILE A 176 7.14 -0.76 -1.57
C ILE A 176 7.18 -1.48 -0.22
N ARG A 177 8.38 -1.66 0.32
CA ARG A 177 8.64 -2.36 1.60
C ARG A 177 9.21 -1.39 2.64
N PRO A 178 8.38 -0.63 3.35
CA PRO A 178 8.86 0.20 4.45
C PRO A 178 9.36 -0.66 5.61
N GLY A 179 10.40 -0.15 6.29
CA GLY A 179 10.66 -0.53 7.66
C GLY A 179 9.82 0.32 8.61
N PHE A 180 10.37 0.71 9.77
CA PHE A 180 9.66 1.59 10.68
C PHE A 180 9.63 3.03 10.14
N VAL A 181 8.41 3.52 9.89
CA VAL A 181 8.12 4.90 9.49
C VAL A 181 7.30 5.54 10.60
N ASP A 182 7.65 6.76 10.96
CA ASP A 182 6.95 7.54 12.00
C ASP A 182 5.50 7.83 11.58
N THR A 183 4.63 6.93 11.98
CA THR A 183 3.18 6.94 11.72
C THR A 183 2.46 6.32 12.91
N ALA A 184 1.16 6.55 13.03
CA ALA A 184 0.33 5.94 14.07
C ALA A 184 0.36 4.39 14.09
N MET A 185 0.82 3.75 13.02
CA MET A 185 0.96 2.28 12.93
C MET A 185 2.31 1.79 13.49
N ALA A 186 3.30 2.65 13.66
CA ALA A 186 4.64 2.29 14.15
C ALA A 186 4.69 2.28 15.67
N LEU A 187 3.75 1.59 16.31
CA LEU A 187 3.65 1.46 17.77
C LEU A 187 4.27 0.13 18.22
N GLY A 188 4.94 0.14 19.39
CA GLY A 188 5.43 -1.06 20.06
C GLY A 188 6.88 -0.96 20.52
N GLU A 189 7.29 -1.91 21.36
CA GLU A 189 8.68 -2.07 21.80
C GLU A 189 9.56 -2.59 20.63
N GLY A 190 10.85 -2.24 20.64
CA GLY A 190 11.80 -2.73 19.63
C GLY A 190 11.83 -1.95 18.32
N VAL A 191 11.21 -0.76 18.26
CA VAL A 191 11.29 0.12 17.10
C VAL A 191 12.72 0.69 17.00
N PHE A 192 13.41 0.38 15.90
CA PHE A 192 14.75 0.89 15.60
C PHE A 192 14.83 1.39 14.16
N TRP A 193 15.78 2.28 13.90
CA TRP A 193 15.96 2.87 12.57
C TRP A 193 14.71 3.49 11.98
N MET A 194 13.85 4.05 12.81
CA MET A 194 12.69 4.80 12.37
C MET A 194 13.11 5.93 11.43
N VAL A 195 12.32 6.14 10.41
CA VAL A 195 12.49 7.25 9.45
C VAL A 195 11.27 8.16 9.52
N SER A 196 11.50 9.48 9.45
CA SER A 196 10.38 10.43 9.40
C SER A 196 9.47 10.16 8.22
N LEU A 197 8.17 10.41 8.39
CA LEU A 197 7.16 10.22 7.35
C LEU A 197 7.52 10.96 6.07
N GLU A 198 7.95 12.22 6.17
CA GLU A 198 8.38 13.04 5.04
C GLU A 198 9.54 12.39 4.25
N LYS A 199 10.57 11.92 4.95
CA LYS A 199 11.72 11.28 4.30
C LYS A 199 11.34 9.94 3.65
N ALA A 200 10.47 9.16 4.31
CA ALA A 200 9.97 7.90 3.77
C ALA A 200 9.17 8.14 2.49
N THR A 201 8.23 9.08 2.50
CA THR A 201 7.35 9.35 1.37
C THR A 201 8.10 9.94 0.18
N LYS A 202 9.10 10.80 0.39
CA LYS A 202 10.01 11.25 -0.69
C LYS A 202 10.75 10.08 -1.36
N GLN A 203 11.22 9.08 -0.56
CA GLN A 203 11.86 7.88 -1.12
C GLN A 203 10.87 7.00 -1.87
N ILE A 204 9.66 6.81 -1.34
CA ILE A 204 8.59 6.06 -1.99
C ILE A 204 8.25 6.72 -3.33
N TYR A 205 8.01 8.02 -3.33
CA TYR A 205 7.68 8.79 -4.53
C TYR A 205 8.76 8.68 -5.61
N THR A 206 10.04 8.77 -5.20
CA THR A 206 11.17 8.54 -6.10
C THR A 206 11.18 7.12 -6.69
N ALA A 207 10.83 6.11 -5.90
CA ALA A 207 10.74 4.73 -6.37
C ALA A 207 9.59 4.55 -7.37
N ILE A 208 8.44 5.19 -7.13
CA ILE A 208 7.29 5.21 -8.03
C ILE A 208 7.67 5.88 -9.36
N LYS A 209 8.26 7.07 -9.35
CA LYS A 209 8.69 7.77 -10.59
C LYS A 209 9.68 6.95 -11.41
N LYS A 210 10.55 6.18 -10.75
CA LYS A 210 11.52 5.27 -11.39
C LYS A 210 10.95 3.89 -11.73
N LYS A 211 9.66 3.64 -11.49
CA LYS A 211 8.96 2.36 -11.76
C LYS A 211 9.71 1.14 -11.19
N LYS A 212 10.28 1.28 -9.98
CA LYS A 212 11.05 0.21 -9.36
C LYS A 212 10.16 -0.98 -9.03
N ARG A 213 10.58 -2.19 -9.41
CA ARG A 213 9.85 -3.42 -9.10
C ARG A 213 9.71 -3.65 -7.59
N VAL A 214 10.78 -3.42 -6.81
CA VAL A 214 10.81 -3.51 -5.34
C VAL A 214 11.62 -2.34 -4.79
N ALA A 215 11.12 -1.70 -3.73
CA ALA A 215 11.84 -0.65 -3.02
C ALA A 215 11.74 -0.81 -1.51
N TYR A 216 12.88 -0.92 -0.85
CA TYR A 216 12.99 -0.89 0.62
C TYR A 216 13.13 0.56 1.10
N ILE A 217 12.34 0.95 2.10
CA ILE A 217 12.29 2.28 2.69
C ILE A 217 12.57 2.17 4.22
N SER A 218 13.67 2.71 4.73
CA SER A 218 14.82 3.28 4.02
C SER A 218 15.70 2.17 3.42
N LYS A 219 16.68 2.56 2.58
CA LYS A 219 17.53 1.59 1.84
C LYS A 219 18.25 0.57 2.74
N ARG A 220 18.62 0.94 3.98
CA ARG A 220 19.29 0.06 4.95
C ARG A 220 18.45 -1.17 5.34
N TRP A 221 17.13 -1.09 5.24
CA TRP A 221 16.23 -2.22 5.47
C TRP A 221 16.42 -3.36 4.46
N ARG A 222 17.07 -3.11 3.32
CA ARG A 222 17.45 -4.16 2.38
C ARG A 222 18.43 -5.17 3.00
N LEU A 223 19.36 -4.69 3.83
CA LEU A 223 20.29 -5.57 4.55
C LEU A 223 19.56 -6.43 5.58
N ILE A 224 18.67 -5.81 6.38
CA ILE A 224 17.84 -6.55 7.34
C ILE A 224 16.96 -7.59 6.62
N ALA A 225 16.34 -7.23 5.50
CA ALA A 225 15.55 -8.17 4.71
C ALA A 225 16.38 -9.37 4.23
N PHE A 226 17.63 -9.14 3.83
CA PHE A 226 18.52 -10.22 3.43
C PHE A 226 18.85 -11.15 4.62
N ILE A 227 19.23 -10.59 5.77
CA ILE A 227 19.50 -11.36 6.99
C ILE A 227 18.26 -12.18 7.40
N LEU A 228 17.09 -11.55 7.45
CA LEU A 228 15.84 -12.24 7.80
C LEU A 228 15.50 -13.40 6.87
N LYS A 229 15.83 -13.31 5.58
CA LYS A 229 15.60 -14.37 4.61
C LYS A 229 16.43 -15.64 4.89
N ILE A 230 17.69 -15.45 5.27
CA ILE A 230 18.65 -16.57 5.44
C ILE A 230 18.72 -17.08 6.87
N ALA A 231 18.27 -16.29 7.86
CA ALA A 231 18.33 -16.65 9.27
C ALA A 231 17.48 -17.90 9.56
N PRO A 232 18.04 -18.93 10.25
CA PRO A 232 17.27 -20.10 10.67
C PRO A 232 16.12 -19.72 11.61
N ALA A 233 14.99 -20.42 11.50
CA ALA A 233 13.82 -20.17 12.35
C ALA A 233 14.14 -20.36 13.85
N SER A 234 15.02 -21.28 14.20
CA SER A 234 15.47 -21.50 15.58
C SER A 234 16.19 -20.29 16.19
N LEU A 235 16.97 -19.55 15.39
CA LEU A 235 17.61 -18.31 15.81
C LEU A 235 16.57 -17.19 15.97
N LEU A 236 15.69 -17.02 15.00
CA LEU A 236 14.65 -16.00 15.02
C LEU A 236 13.67 -16.18 16.19
N LYS A 237 13.32 -17.45 16.54
CA LYS A 237 12.48 -17.74 17.71
C LYS A 237 13.00 -17.16 19.02
N LYS A 238 14.32 -16.95 19.14
CA LYS A 238 14.95 -16.36 20.34
C LYS A 238 14.99 -14.83 20.28
N MET A 239 14.90 -14.24 19.08
CA MET A 239 15.11 -12.80 18.87
C MET A 239 13.81 -12.01 18.69
N ILE A 240 12.78 -12.65 18.13
CA ILE A 240 11.51 -12.00 17.72
C ILE A 240 10.27 -12.78 18.16
#